data_4291eff653fcdfc84c3424da7f65cf8a
#
_entry.id   4291eff653fcdfc84c3424da7f65cf8a
#
_cell.length_a   1.000
_cell.length_b   1.000
_cell.length_c   1.000
_cell.angle_alpha   90.00
_cell.angle_beta   90.00
_cell.angle_gamma   90.00
#
_symmetry.space_group_name_H-M   'P 1'
#
loop_
_entity.id
_entity.type
_entity.pdbx_description
1 polymer ?
#
loop_
_entity_poly.entity_id
_entity_poly.type
_entity_poly.pdbx_seq_one_letter_code
_entity_poly.pdbx_strand_id
1 'polypeptide(L)'
;APQPGGVEAEDMAVLGGYVRDVMKLNLSARNFRIFAPDETASNRLSQVFQASGRRWEAELDPRTDEDLSPDGRVMDAALSEHLCQGWLEGYLLTGRHGLLDSYEAFIRIVDSMFAQHAKWLKISRQLPWRQSIASLNYVLTSNVWQQDHNGFTHQDPGFLDHVANKKADVVRLYLPPDAN
;
A
#
# COMPACT_ATOMS: atom_id res chain seq x y z
N ALA A 1 7.57 18.67 12.42
CA ALA A 1 7.31 20.00 13.01
C ALA A 1 8.60 20.59 13.60
N PRO A 2 8.87 21.90 13.50
CA PRO A 2 10.09 22.50 14.05
C PRO A 2 10.15 22.44 15.59
N GLN A 3 9.01 22.24 16.24
CA GLN A 3 8.92 22.05 17.70
C GLN A 3 7.94 20.93 18.01
N PRO A 4 8.23 20.02 18.96
CA PRO A 4 7.28 19.02 19.43
C PRO A 4 5.97 19.66 19.90
N GLY A 5 4.84 19.10 19.48
CA GLY A 5 3.50 19.64 19.80
C GLY A 5 3.13 20.96 19.08
N GLY A 6 3.97 21.45 18.17
CA GLY A 6 3.70 22.71 17.46
C GLY A 6 2.70 22.60 16.30
N VAL A 7 2.35 21.40 15.88
CA VAL A 7 1.38 21.15 14.82
C VAL A 7 0.59 19.89 15.17
N GLU A 8 -0.73 19.97 15.09
CA GLU A 8 -1.59 18.80 15.03
C GLU A 8 -1.72 18.35 13.58
N ALA A 9 -1.47 17.08 13.31
CA ALA A 9 -1.61 16.51 11.98
C ALA A 9 -2.01 15.03 12.08
N GLU A 10 -2.86 14.61 11.16
CA GLU A 10 -3.20 13.20 10.96
C GLU A 10 -2.08 12.54 10.12
N ASP A 11 -1.41 11.54 10.66
CA ASP A 11 -0.24 10.90 10.05
C ASP A 11 -0.54 10.32 8.66
N MET A 12 -1.67 9.61 8.52
CA MET A 12 -2.07 9.05 7.23
C MET A 12 -2.45 10.11 6.19
N ALA A 13 -3.02 11.23 6.60
CA ALA A 13 -3.30 12.34 5.68
C ALA A 13 -1.98 12.99 5.19
N VAL A 14 -0.99 13.13 6.07
CA VAL A 14 0.35 13.60 5.69
C VAL A 14 1.01 12.63 4.72
N LEU A 15 0.95 11.33 5.00
CA LEU A 15 1.44 10.29 4.09
C LEU A 15 0.71 10.33 2.75
N GLY A 16 -0.62 10.50 2.74
CA GLY A 16 -1.42 10.64 1.53
C GLY A 16 -0.96 11.79 0.64
N GLY A 17 -0.63 12.93 1.25
CA GLY A 17 -0.02 14.07 0.56
C GLY A 17 1.33 13.73 -0.07
N TYR A 18 2.19 13.04 0.67
CA TYR A 18 3.49 12.59 0.17
C TYR A 18 3.35 11.59 -0.99
N VAL A 19 2.49 10.58 -0.85
CA VAL A 19 2.25 9.56 -1.88
C VAL A 19 1.64 10.20 -3.14
N ARG A 20 0.75 11.19 -3.00
CA ARG A 20 0.26 11.99 -4.12
C ARG A 20 1.42 12.64 -4.90
N ASP A 21 2.38 13.22 -4.19
CA ASP A 21 3.50 13.92 -4.83
C ASP A 21 4.46 12.92 -5.50
N VAL A 22 4.71 11.77 -4.88
CA VAL A 22 5.42 10.65 -5.53
C VAL A 22 4.69 10.22 -6.81
N MET A 23 3.37 10.07 -6.76
CA MET A 23 2.58 9.71 -7.94
C MET A 23 2.71 10.76 -9.04
N LYS A 24 2.61 12.07 -8.74
CA LYS A 24 2.79 13.16 -9.72
C LYS A 24 4.14 13.09 -10.42
N LEU A 25 5.22 12.85 -9.67
CA LEU A 25 6.58 12.71 -10.23
C LEU A 25 6.70 11.53 -11.20
N ASN A 26 5.85 10.52 -11.08
CA ASN A 26 5.92 9.27 -11.83
C ASN A 26 4.83 9.12 -12.89
N LEU A 27 3.96 10.11 -13.10
CA LEU A 27 2.84 10.03 -14.06
C LEU A 27 3.33 9.81 -15.50
N SER A 28 4.32 10.58 -15.96
CA SER A 28 4.84 10.46 -17.32
C SER A 28 5.52 9.12 -17.59
N ALA A 29 6.27 8.62 -16.61
CA ALA A 29 6.95 7.32 -16.69
C ALA A 29 6.00 6.13 -16.48
N ARG A 30 4.81 6.36 -15.92
CA ARG A 30 3.79 5.34 -15.60
C ARG A 30 4.35 4.17 -14.79
N ASN A 31 5.30 4.43 -13.89
CA ASN A 31 6.07 3.41 -13.17
C ASN A 31 5.75 3.33 -11.68
N PHE A 32 4.71 4.03 -11.20
CA PHE A 32 4.21 3.93 -9.83
C PHE A 32 2.70 3.68 -9.82
N ARG A 33 2.23 2.78 -8.94
CA ARG A 33 0.81 2.49 -8.70
C ARG A 33 0.52 2.25 -7.23
N ILE A 34 -0.71 2.54 -6.85
CA ILE A 34 -1.33 2.06 -5.61
C ILE A 34 -2.26 0.89 -5.99
N PHE A 35 -2.33 -0.10 -5.13
CA PHE A 35 -3.27 -1.22 -5.22
C PHE A 35 -4.07 -1.26 -3.92
N ALA A 36 -5.38 -1.27 -4.03
CA ALA A 36 -6.27 -1.14 -2.87
C ALA A 36 -7.52 -2.03 -3.03
N PRO A 37 -7.99 -2.68 -1.95
CA PRO A 37 -9.25 -3.42 -1.97
C PRO A 37 -10.45 -2.48 -1.66
N ASP A 38 -10.60 -1.39 -2.42
CA ASP A 38 -11.58 -0.30 -2.24
C ASP A 38 -11.41 0.47 -0.90
N GLU A 39 -10.19 0.58 -0.41
CA GLU A 39 -9.91 1.13 0.92
C GLU A 39 -9.04 2.39 0.92
N THR A 40 -8.59 2.90 -0.22
CA THR A 40 -7.66 4.04 -0.29
C THR A 40 -8.19 5.30 0.41
N ALA A 41 -9.46 5.63 0.22
CA ALA A 41 -10.07 6.80 0.86
C ALA A 41 -10.27 6.58 2.37
N SER A 42 -10.75 5.42 2.77
CA SER A 42 -10.97 5.06 4.18
C SER A 42 -9.66 4.87 4.95
N ASN A 43 -8.56 4.51 4.28
CA ASN A 43 -7.20 4.53 4.81
C ASN A 43 -6.57 5.94 4.86
N ARG A 44 -7.36 7.00 4.68
CA ARG A 44 -6.95 8.40 4.75
C ARG A 44 -5.96 8.83 3.66
N LEU A 45 -5.88 8.10 2.55
CA LEU A 45 -5.00 8.41 1.42
C LEU A 45 -5.70 9.17 0.29
N SER A 46 -6.87 9.77 0.52
CA SER A 46 -7.70 10.44 -0.50
C SER A 46 -6.95 11.50 -1.32
N GLN A 47 -5.88 12.10 -0.78
CA GLN A 47 -5.08 13.09 -1.48
C GLN A 47 -4.48 12.55 -2.80
N VAL A 48 -4.31 11.22 -2.94
CA VAL A 48 -3.77 10.61 -4.16
C VAL A 48 -4.68 10.82 -5.37
N PHE A 49 -5.99 10.97 -5.15
CA PHE A 49 -6.97 11.24 -6.22
C PHE A 49 -6.81 12.63 -6.86
N GLN A 50 -6.08 13.55 -6.21
CA GLN A 50 -5.66 14.81 -6.82
C GLN A 50 -4.57 14.65 -7.90
N ALA A 51 -3.92 13.49 -7.94
CA ALA A 51 -2.89 13.17 -8.93
C ALA A 51 -3.39 12.24 -10.02
N SER A 52 -4.25 11.28 -9.67
CA SER A 52 -4.72 10.27 -10.63
C SER A 52 -6.01 9.63 -10.11
N GLY A 53 -6.92 9.32 -11.01
CA GLY A 53 -8.13 8.57 -10.67
C GLY A 53 -7.87 7.11 -10.33
N ARG A 54 -8.93 6.44 -9.91
CA ARG A 54 -9.00 4.99 -9.71
C ARG A 54 -9.19 4.27 -11.04
N ARG A 55 -8.60 3.12 -11.18
CA ARG A 55 -8.91 2.16 -12.22
C ARG A 55 -9.64 0.96 -11.61
N TRP A 56 -10.79 0.68 -12.14
CA TRP A 56 -11.64 -0.43 -11.78
C TRP A 56 -11.71 -1.44 -12.93
N GLU A 57 -11.62 -2.73 -12.65
CA GLU A 57 -11.68 -3.79 -13.67
C GLU A 57 -13.09 -4.39 -13.81
N ALA A 58 -14.11 -3.55 -13.64
CA ALA A 58 -15.51 -3.89 -13.88
C ALA A 58 -16.16 -2.90 -14.84
N GLU A 59 -17.41 -3.14 -15.18
CA GLU A 59 -18.20 -2.19 -15.97
C GLU A 59 -18.40 -0.90 -15.17
N LEU A 60 -18.12 0.24 -15.81
CA LEU A 60 -18.22 1.55 -15.20
C LEU A 60 -19.59 2.18 -15.47
N ASP A 61 -20.24 2.70 -14.43
CA ASP A 61 -21.39 3.58 -14.58
C ASP A 61 -20.95 5.05 -14.33
N PRO A 62 -20.82 5.86 -15.40
CA PRO A 62 -20.37 7.26 -15.27
C PRO A 62 -21.26 8.15 -14.40
N ARG A 63 -22.45 7.67 -14.01
CA ARG A 63 -23.39 8.44 -13.18
C ARG A 63 -23.13 8.26 -11.68
N THR A 64 -22.47 7.16 -11.29
CA THR A 64 -22.27 6.78 -9.89
C THR A 64 -20.80 6.59 -9.51
N ASP A 65 -19.93 6.40 -10.51
CA ASP A 65 -18.55 6.04 -10.30
C ASP A 65 -17.66 7.29 -10.32
N GLU A 66 -17.48 7.87 -9.16
CA GLU A 66 -16.60 9.03 -8.97
C GLU A 66 -15.11 8.63 -9.03
N ASP A 67 -14.26 9.56 -9.42
CA ASP A 67 -12.79 9.40 -9.50
C ASP A 67 -12.30 8.26 -10.41
N LEU A 68 -13.17 7.66 -11.22
CA LEU A 68 -12.76 6.57 -12.11
C LEU A 68 -12.10 7.10 -13.40
N SER A 69 -11.04 6.41 -13.81
CA SER A 69 -10.33 6.70 -15.05
C SER A 69 -9.69 5.43 -15.61
N PRO A 70 -9.83 5.17 -16.93
CA PRO A 70 -9.15 4.05 -17.58
C PRO A 70 -7.63 4.08 -17.43
N ASP A 71 -7.06 5.27 -17.27
CA ASP A 71 -5.63 5.49 -17.04
C ASP A 71 -5.26 5.66 -15.56
N GLY A 72 -6.20 5.48 -14.64
CA GLY A 72 -6.02 5.63 -13.20
C GLY A 72 -4.81 4.85 -12.67
N ARG A 73 -4.11 5.46 -11.73
CA ARG A 73 -2.91 4.84 -11.10
C ARG A 73 -3.21 4.21 -9.75
N VAL A 74 -4.41 4.40 -9.22
CA VAL A 74 -4.94 3.64 -8.10
C VAL A 74 -5.71 2.45 -8.67
N MET A 75 -5.12 1.26 -8.58
CA MET A 75 -5.73 0.03 -9.06
C MET A 75 -6.60 -0.54 -7.96
N ASP A 76 -7.90 -0.51 -8.18
CA ASP A 76 -8.88 -0.84 -7.17
C ASP A 76 -9.53 -2.20 -7.45
N ALA A 77 -9.80 -2.96 -6.38
CA ALA A 77 -10.49 -4.24 -6.44
C ALA A 77 -11.51 -4.31 -5.31
N ALA A 78 -12.71 -4.75 -5.59
CA ALA A 78 -13.74 -4.92 -4.58
C ALA A 78 -13.27 -5.92 -3.50
N LEU A 79 -12.86 -5.42 -2.33
CA LEU A 79 -12.53 -6.18 -1.12
C LEU A 79 -11.71 -7.46 -1.37
N SER A 80 -10.66 -7.36 -2.18
CA SER A 80 -9.80 -8.50 -2.51
C SER A 80 -8.31 -8.16 -2.39
N GLU A 81 -7.78 -8.30 -1.20
CA GLU A 81 -6.35 -8.13 -0.88
C GLU A 81 -5.48 -9.10 -1.67
N HIS A 82 -5.95 -10.32 -1.91
CA HIS A 82 -5.24 -11.32 -2.73
C HIS A 82 -5.01 -10.82 -4.15
N LEU A 83 -6.04 -10.26 -4.77
CA LEU A 83 -5.95 -9.75 -6.13
C LEU A 83 -5.02 -8.54 -6.18
N CYS A 84 -5.16 -7.62 -5.22
CA CYS A 84 -4.30 -6.44 -5.08
C CYS A 84 -2.84 -6.84 -4.93
N GLN A 85 -2.53 -7.81 -4.07
CA GLN A 85 -1.16 -8.31 -3.91
C GLN A 85 -0.64 -8.99 -5.17
N GLY A 86 -1.42 -9.83 -5.81
CA GLY A 86 -1.03 -10.50 -7.05
C GLY A 86 -0.70 -9.50 -8.16
N TRP A 87 -1.50 -8.46 -8.32
CA TRP A 87 -1.24 -7.37 -9.26
C TRP A 87 0.03 -6.59 -8.89
N LEU A 88 0.21 -6.25 -7.61
CA LEU A 88 1.41 -5.54 -7.16
C LEU A 88 2.66 -6.39 -7.40
N GLU A 89 2.67 -7.65 -7.03
CA GLU A 89 3.81 -8.55 -7.28
C GLU A 89 4.18 -8.61 -8.78
N GLY A 90 3.20 -8.81 -9.66
CA GLY A 90 3.40 -8.79 -11.11
C GLY A 90 3.95 -7.45 -11.60
N TYR A 91 3.44 -6.35 -11.05
CA TYR A 91 3.89 -4.99 -11.41
C TYR A 91 5.36 -4.73 -11.01
N LEU A 92 5.76 -5.17 -9.81
CA LEU A 92 7.14 -5.06 -9.32
C LEU A 92 8.14 -5.86 -10.16
N LEU A 93 7.72 -7.03 -10.66
CA LEU A 93 8.56 -7.87 -11.53
C LEU A 93 8.89 -7.21 -12.87
N THR A 94 8.14 -6.19 -13.27
CA THR A 94 8.41 -5.39 -14.47
C THR A 94 9.39 -4.22 -14.21
N GLY A 95 9.98 -4.13 -13.03
CA GLY A 95 10.88 -3.04 -12.61
C GLY A 95 10.17 -1.76 -12.20
N ARG A 96 8.86 -1.82 -12.00
CA ARG A 96 8.04 -0.69 -11.55
C ARG A 96 7.89 -0.71 -10.03
N HIS A 97 7.30 0.35 -9.46
CA HIS A 97 7.15 0.54 -8.02
C HIS A 97 5.68 0.74 -7.65
N GLY A 98 5.33 0.33 -6.44
CA GLY A 98 3.98 0.52 -5.94
C GLY A 98 3.84 0.19 -4.46
N LEU A 99 2.63 0.35 -3.97
CA LEU A 99 2.24 -0.04 -2.63
C LEU A 99 0.83 -0.64 -2.64
N LEU A 100 0.54 -1.42 -1.61
CA LEU A 100 -0.80 -1.90 -1.29
C LEU A 100 -1.22 -1.25 0.03
N ASP A 101 -2.36 -0.59 0.05
CA ASP A 101 -2.98 -0.08 1.26
C ASP A 101 -4.12 -1.00 1.70
N SER A 102 -4.21 -1.25 3.00
CA SER A 102 -5.25 -2.08 3.61
C SER A 102 -5.31 -1.83 5.12
N TYR A 103 -6.28 -2.44 5.78
CA TYR A 103 -6.35 -2.50 7.23
C TYR A 103 -5.48 -3.61 7.79
N GLU A 104 -4.94 -3.39 9.00
CA GLU A 104 -4.10 -4.36 9.69
C GLU A 104 -4.78 -5.73 9.83
N ALA A 105 -6.07 -5.75 10.19
CA ALA A 105 -6.81 -7.00 10.37
C ALA A 105 -7.00 -7.80 9.08
N PHE A 106 -7.22 -7.13 7.95
CA PHE A 106 -7.59 -7.80 6.71
C PHE A 106 -6.38 -8.26 5.90
N ILE A 107 -5.25 -7.57 6.01
CA ILE A 107 -4.03 -7.94 5.29
C ILE A 107 -3.52 -9.35 5.63
N ARG A 108 -3.92 -9.94 6.76
CA ARG A 108 -3.57 -11.33 7.10
C ARG A 108 -3.99 -12.35 6.06
N ILE A 109 -5.02 -12.05 5.29
CA ILE A 109 -5.48 -12.94 4.22
C ILE A 109 -4.39 -13.23 3.18
N VAL A 110 -3.36 -12.38 3.07
CA VAL A 110 -2.24 -12.53 2.13
C VAL A 110 -0.97 -13.08 2.79
N ASP A 111 -1.02 -13.55 4.01
CA ASP A 111 0.15 -14.08 4.75
C ASP A 111 0.98 -15.09 3.95
N SER A 112 0.33 -16.04 3.30
CA SER A 112 1.02 -17.06 2.52
C SER A 112 1.65 -16.49 1.25
N MET A 113 0.99 -15.55 0.59
CA MET A 113 1.53 -14.85 -0.59
C MET A 113 2.76 -14.01 -0.18
N PHE A 114 2.65 -13.25 0.91
CA PHE A 114 3.78 -12.51 1.48
C PHE A 114 4.96 -13.44 1.81
N ALA A 115 4.71 -14.57 2.49
CA ALA A 115 5.76 -15.52 2.83
C ALA A 115 6.45 -16.10 1.58
N GLN A 116 5.71 -16.33 0.50
CA GLN A 116 6.24 -16.78 -0.77
C GLN A 116 7.08 -15.71 -1.45
N HIS A 117 6.57 -14.47 -1.48
CA HIS A 117 7.31 -13.32 -2.04
C HIS A 117 8.64 -13.08 -1.31
N ALA A 118 8.66 -13.16 0.02
CA ALA A 118 9.88 -13.04 0.82
C ALA A 118 10.92 -14.13 0.47
N LYS A 119 10.47 -15.35 0.16
CA LYS A 119 11.36 -16.42 -0.32
C LYS A 119 11.92 -16.09 -1.70
N TRP A 120 11.12 -15.56 -2.61
CA TRP A 120 11.59 -15.13 -3.93
C TRP A 120 12.63 -14.04 -3.84
N LEU A 121 12.40 -13.02 -3.00
CA LEU A 121 13.37 -11.96 -2.77
C LEU A 121 14.71 -12.51 -2.26
N LYS A 122 14.65 -13.44 -1.30
CA LYS A 122 15.85 -14.08 -0.77
C LYS A 122 16.63 -14.84 -1.84
N ILE A 123 15.97 -15.63 -2.67
CA ILE A 123 16.61 -16.43 -3.71
C ILE A 123 17.09 -15.57 -4.86
N SER A 124 16.27 -14.60 -5.33
CA SER A 124 16.63 -13.74 -6.45
C SER A 124 17.89 -12.92 -6.19
N ARG A 125 18.12 -12.49 -4.94
CA ARG A 125 19.34 -11.79 -4.54
C ARG A 125 20.62 -12.62 -4.65
N GLN A 126 20.51 -13.94 -4.69
CA GLN A 126 21.66 -14.85 -4.83
C GLN A 126 22.01 -15.12 -6.29
N LEU A 127 21.21 -14.67 -7.23
CA LEU A 127 21.41 -14.89 -8.66
C LEU A 127 22.21 -13.73 -9.26
N PRO A 128 23.47 -13.95 -9.69
CA PRO A 128 24.36 -12.87 -10.11
C PRO A 128 23.92 -12.13 -11.39
N TRP A 129 23.08 -12.77 -12.19
CA TRP A 129 22.55 -12.21 -13.45
C TRP A 129 21.22 -11.46 -13.26
N ARG A 130 20.60 -11.56 -12.07
CA ARG A 130 19.28 -10.97 -11.86
C ARG A 130 19.39 -9.59 -11.23
N GLN A 131 18.71 -8.62 -11.82
CA GLN A 131 18.53 -7.30 -11.22
C GLN A 131 17.66 -7.39 -9.96
N SER A 132 17.86 -6.44 -9.05
CA SER A 132 17.05 -6.34 -7.84
C SER A 132 15.58 -6.13 -8.19
N ILE A 133 14.69 -6.86 -7.49
CA ILE A 133 13.25 -6.68 -7.58
C ILE A 133 12.88 -5.48 -6.71
N ALA A 134 11.97 -4.63 -7.17
CA ALA A 134 11.44 -3.53 -6.41
C ALA A 134 10.70 -4.02 -5.13
N SER A 135 10.72 -3.20 -4.07
CA SER A 135 10.09 -3.55 -2.78
C SER A 135 8.59 -3.77 -2.91
N LEU A 136 8.09 -4.81 -2.29
CA LEU A 136 6.68 -4.99 -1.99
C LEU A 136 6.36 -4.17 -0.73
N ASN A 137 5.60 -3.09 -0.89
CA ASN A 137 5.31 -2.16 0.19
C ASN A 137 3.84 -2.28 0.60
N TYR A 138 3.61 -2.41 1.91
CA TYR A 138 2.28 -2.30 2.51
C TYR A 138 2.18 -1.01 3.31
N VAL A 139 1.02 -0.37 3.25
CA VAL A 139 0.61 0.71 4.14
C VAL A 139 -0.61 0.22 4.89
N LEU A 140 -0.47 0.03 6.19
CA LEU A 140 -1.52 -0.55 7.04
C LEU A 140 -2.02 0.48 8.03
N THR A 141 -3.34 0.54 8.19
CA THR A 141 -4.01 1.41 9.17
C THR A 141 -4.79 0.60 10.20
N SER A 142 -5.43 1.28 11.14
CA SER A 142 -6.21 0.67 12.23
C SER A 142 -5.37 -0.25 13.11
N ASN A 143 -4.19 0.20 13.50
CA ASN A 143 -3.27 -0.54 14.37
C ASN A 143 -3.84 -0.69 15.79
N VAL A 144 -3.53 -1.81 16.46
CA VAL A 144 -4.07 -2.10 17.79
C VAL A 144 -3.67 -1.09 18.87
N TRP A 145 -2.51 -0.42 18.73
CA TRP A 145 -2.03 0.61 19.67
C TRP A 145 -2.46 2.04 19.30
N GLN A 146 -3.01 2.22 18.15
CA GLN A 146 -3.50 3.50 17.63
C GLN A 146 -4.90 3.30 17.07
N GLN A 147 -5.90 3.56 17.90
CA GLN A 147 -7.29 3.36 17.50
C GLN A 147 -7.67 4.34 16.40
N ASP A 148 -8.17 3.77 15.32
CA ASP A 148 -8.76 4.48 14.20
C ASP A 148 -10.30 4.47 14.32
N HIS A 149 -10.96 5.20 13.42
CA HIS A 149 -12.43 5.30 13.34
C HIS A 149 -13.15 3.95 13.17
N ASN A 150 -12.47 2.92 12.69
CA ASN A 150 -13.03 1.58 12.51
C ASN A 150 -13.10 0.74 13.80
N GLY A 151 -12.39 1.13 14.86
CA GLY A 151 -12.35 0.42 16.14
C GLY A 151 -11.67 -0.96 16.04
N PHE A 152 -11.86 -1.77 17.10
CA PHE A 152 -11.13 -3.02 17.29
C PHE A 152 -11.44 -4.12 16.25
N THR A 153 -12.55 -4.03 15.53
CA THR A 153 -12.91 -5.00 14.48
C THR A 153 -11.94 -4.97 13.28
N HIS A 154 -11.17 -3.89 13.14
CA HIS A 154 -10.21 -3.68 12.07
C HIS A 154 -8.75 -3.78 12.57
N GLN A 155 -8.54 -4.30 13.77
CA GLN A 155 -7.26 -4.41 14.44
C GLN A 155 -6.88 -5.86 14.66
N ASP A 156 -5.78 -6.31 14.07
CA ASP A 156 -5.20 -7.62 14.32
C ASP A 156 -3.69 -7.59 13.98
N PRO A 157 -2.79 -7.64 14.96
CA PRO A 157 -1.35 -7.56 14.74
C PRO A 157 -0.75 -8.82 14.12
N GLY A 158 -1.53 -9.83 13.82
CA GLY A 158 -1.05 -11.13 13.37
C GLY A 158 -0.20 -11.07 12.10
N PHE A 159 -0.47 -10.17 11.17
CA PHE A 159 0.38 -9.96 10.00
C PHE A 159 1.73 -9.36 10.38
N LEU A 160 1.74 -8.35 11.25
CA LEU A 160 2.98 -7.72 11.74
C LEU A 160 3.86 -8.73 12.49
N ASP A 161 3.25 -9.59 13.30
CA ASP A 161 3.94 -10.68 13.98
C ASP A 161 4.57 -11.66 12.99
N HIS A 162 3.84 -12.04 11.95
CA HIS A 162 4.38 -12.86 10.86
C HIS A 162 5.56 -12.17 10.14
N VAL A 163 5.44 -10.87 9.85
CA VAL A 163 6.47 -10.07 9.19
C VAL A 163 7.73 -9.99 10.06
N ALA A 164 7.57 -9.73 11.37
CA ALA A 164 8.68 -9.62 12.33
C ALA A 164 9.53 -10.90 12.43
N ASN A 165 8.97 -12.05 12.10
CA ASN A 165 9.68 -13.34 12.07
C ASN A 165 10.53 -13.56 10.80
N LYS A 166 10.55 -12.62 9.86
CA LYS A 166 11.39 -12.70 8.65
C LYS A 166 12.75 -12.05 8.89
N LYS A 167 13.71 -12.37 8.03
CA LYS A 167 15.04 -11.78 8.12
C LYS A 167 15.05 -10.31 7.69
N ALA A 168 15.77 -9.48 8.42
CA ALA A 168 15.90 -8.04 8.15
C ALA A 168 16.57 -7.71 6.80
N ASP A 169 17.19 -8.66 6.13
CA ASP A 169 17.76 -8.50 4.80
C ASP A 169 16.71 -8.54 3.66
N VAL A 170 15.49 -9.03 3.95
CA VAL A 170 14.37 -9.09 2.98
C VAL A 170 13.13 -8.33 3.42
N VAL A 171 13.00 -8.03 4.72
CA VAL A 171 11.83 -7.35 5.28
C VAL A 171 12.25 -6.21 6.20
N ARG A 172 11.52 -5.12 6.16
CA ARG A 172 11.60 -4.01 7.10
C ARG A 172 10.21 -3.65 7.59
N LEU A 173 10.10 -3.36 8.87
CA LEU A 173 8.87 -2.94 9.53
C LEU A 173 9.10 -1.54 10.10
N TYR A 174 8.19 -0.62 9.78
CA TYR A 174 8.19 0.75 10.26
C TYR A 174 6.92 1.00 11.04
N LEU A 175 7.05 1.52 12.24
CA LEU A 175 5.94 1.85 13.15
C LEU A 175 6.09 3.32 13.55
N PRO A 176 5.77 4.28 12.66
CA PRO A 176 5.91 5.69 12.98
C PRO A 176 4.92 6.07 14.10
N PRO A 177 5.37 6.81 15.13
CA PRO A 177 4.52 7.18 16.26
C PRO A 177 3.63 8.40 15.95
N ASP A 178 3.96 9.16 14.95
CA ASP A 178 3.28 10.40 14.57
C ASP A 178 3.58 10.80 13.11
N ALA A 179 3.09 11.97 12.69
CA ALA A 179 3.20 12.48 11.33
C ALA A 179 4.57 13.11 10.96
N ASN A 180 5.57 13.06 11.84
CA ASN A 180 6.90 13.63 11.56
C ASN A 180 7.83 12.73 10.76
#